data_88feb63029c867829494000635095c21
#
_entry.id   88feb63029c867829494000635095c21
#
_cell.length_a   1.000
_cell.length_b   1.000
_cell.length_c   1.000
_cell.angle_alpha   90.00
_cell.angle_beta   90.00
_cell.angle_gamma   90.00
#
_symmetry.space_group_name_H-M   'P 1'
#
loop_
_entity.id
_entity.type
_entity.pdbx_description
1 polymer ?
#
loop_
_entity_poly.entity_id
_entity_poly.type
_entity_poly.pdbx_seq_one_letter_code
_entity_poly.pdbx_strand_id
1 'polypeptide(L)'
;MFSVLRGSHEKSVLQDKKELLLALARTAPEQAGGAENWLAEAKKNYPGLHLLYIRGIPGFDATEAFALDADLKALWESRRESPEFKTGIEAAAYLETFIVPDAVRLGPVESLIIFAPVVNPEGDTATGILVAAVDESVLTSFHNLTYALALIAFALFALGFGIATFSRDPPTGYAILVLFTIVLIFVAYPLFEALRLTFVHEGRFSLAIWKEILTNRQYLSALYGSIQLGVWTATISTVIGFVFAFFVSRTSLRGKKLVTALATLPVISPPFSLTLSIILLFGNNGLITKGLFGLENFTIYGLGGLTLVQTISMFPIAFLTLAGVLDAIDSTLEDASLDLNATRWQTFMRVTLPLTMPGILSSWLLVFTNSLADFANPLLLSGSFRVLSVESYIEVTGMNRLGNGA
;
A
#
# COMPACT_ATOMS: atom_id res chain seq x y z
N MET A 1 -18.03 20.88 8.39
CA MET A 1 -17.25 19.63 8.28
C MET A 1 -16.30 19.65 7.09
N PHE A 2 -16.75 19.92 5.85
CA PHE A 2 -15.90 19.98 4.67
C PHE A 2 -14.83 21.09 4.70
N SER A 3 -15.12 22.29 5.22
CA SER A 3 -14.14 23.37 5.37
C SER A 3 -13.02 23.05 6.37
N VAL A 4 -13.34 22.27 7.43
CA VAL A 4 -12.37 21.84 8.44
C VAL A 4 -11.45 20.75 7.88
N LEU A 5 -11.99 19.79 7.10
CA LEU A 5 -11.21 18.75 6.42
C LEU A 5 -10.29 19.34 5.35
N ARG A 6 -10.77 20.35 4.61
CA ARG A 6 -9.97 21.11 3.64
C ARG A 6 -8.78 21.78 4.31
N GLY A 7 -8.99 22.56 5.34
CA GLY A 7 -7.91 23.27 6.04
C GLY A 7 -6.91 22.30 6.73
N SER A 8 -7.36 21.11 7.14
CA SER A 8 -6.49 20.08 7.71
C SER A 8 -5.59 19.43 6.65
N HIS A 9 -6.14 19.15 5.45
CA HIS A 9 -5.37 18.52 4.37
C HIS A 9 -4.37 19.51 3.75
N GLU A 10 -4.81 20.75 3.46
CA GLU A 10 -3.91 21.80 2.97
C GLU A 10 -2.73 22.02 3.94
N LYS A 11 -3.02 22.03 5.24
CA LYS A 11 -1.97 22.11 6.29
C LYS A 11 -1.05 20.90 6.27
N SER A 12 -1.57 19.69 6.09
CA SER A 12 -0.76 18.47 6.04
C SER A 12 0.17 18.47 4.82
N VAL A 13 -0.36 18.77 3.62
CA VAL A 13 0.46 18.84 2.39
C VAL A 13 1.51 19.94 2.48
N LEU A 14 1.16 21.11 3.02
CA LEU A 14 2.11 22.19 3.24
C LEU A 14 3.17 21.82 4.27
N GLN A 15 2.79 21.09 5.34
CA GLN A 15 3.73 20.61 6.34
C GLN A 15 4.71 19.59 5.74
N ASP A 16 4.23 18.64 4.95
CA ASP A 16 5.09 17.65 4.27
C ASP A 16 6.08 18.33 3.30
N LYS A 17 5.61 19.36 2.55
CA LYS A 17 6.49 20.14 1.66
C LYS A 17 7.51 20.97 2.45
N LYS A 18 7.10 21.54 3.57
CA LYS A 18 7.97 22.26 4.49
C LYS A 18 9.08 21.35 5.03
N GLU A 19 8.76 20.15 5.50
CA GLU A 19 9.74 19.18 6.00
C GLU A 19 10.70 18.70 4.91
N LEU A 20 10.17 18.45 3.70
CA LEU A 20 10.99 18.13 2.54
C LEU A 20 11.98 19.25 2.20
N LEU A 21 11.52 20.50 2.18
CA LEU A 21 12.38 21.66 1.89
C LEU A 21 13.44 21.87 2.96
N LEU A 22 13.10 21.67 4.24
CA LEU A 22 14.09 21.72 5.33
C LEU A 22 15.13 20.59 5.19
N ALA A 23 14.72 19.39 4.78
CA ALA A 23 15.64 18.30 4.51
C ALA A 23 16.57 18.60 3.32
N LEU A 24 16.04 19.16 2.23
CA LEU A 24 16.82 19.60 1.07
C LEU A 24 17.78 20.76 1.46
N ALA A 25 17.31 21.75 2.20
CA ALA A 25 18.08 22.88 2.63
C ALA A 25 19.32 22.49 3.48
N ARG A 26 19.22 21.42 4.26
CA ARG A 26 20.36 20.84 5.04
C ARG A 26 21.44 20.22 4.15
N THR A 27 21.12 19.86 2.92
CA THR A 27 22.08 19.25 1.96
C THR A 27 22.60 20.26 0.95
N ALA A 28 22.19 21.52 1.04
CA ALA A 28 22.62 22.57 0.12
C ALA A 28 24.13 22.84 0.26
N PRO A 29 24.85 23.02 -0.86
CA PRO A 29 26.29 23.21 -0.84
C PRO A 29 26.68 24.59 -0.31
N GLU A 30 27.73 24.64 0.52
CA GLU A 30 28.29 25.91 1.00
C GLU A 30 29.08 26.66 -0.07
N GLN A 31 29.55 25.98 -1.11
CA GLN A 31 30.35 26.57 -2.19
C GLN A 31 29.54 26.77 -3.47
N ALA A 32 29.69 27.91 -4.12
CA ALA A 32 28.98 28.28 -5.35
C ALA A 32 29.11 27.26 -6.49
N GLY A 33 30.28 26.62 -6.65
CA GLY A 33 30.54 25.66 -7.73
C GLY A 33 29.74 24.35 -7.63
N GLY A 34 29.07 24.06 -6.51
CA GLY A 34 28.23 22.87 -6.33
C GLY A 34 26.73 23.16 -6.45
N ALA A 35 26.31 24.41 -6.39
CA ALA A 35 24.89 24.79 -6.28
C ALA A 35 24.04 24.40 -7.51
N GLU A 36 24.54 24.59 -8.72
CA GLU A 36 23.80 24.23 -9.94
C GLU A 36 23.64 22.72 -10.09
N ASN A 37 24.70 21.95 -9.80
CA ASN A 37 24.64 20.50 -9.85
C ASN A 37 23.70 19.95 -8.76
N TRP A 38 23.74 20.51 -7.56
CA TRP A 38 22.83 20.13 -6.48
C TRP A 38 21.37 20.45 -6.83
N LEU A 39 21.07 21.62 -7.36
CA LEU A 39 19.75 21.97 -7.84
C LEU A 39 19.26 21.03 -8.96
N ALA A 40 20.14 20.65 -9.90
CA ALA A 40 19.81 19.71 -10.96
C ALA A 40 19.47 18.32 -10.40
N GLU A 41 20.19 17.85 -9.41
CA GLU A 41 19.92 16.59 -8.72
C GLU A 41 18.62 16.66 -7.91
N ALA A 42 18.39 17.74 -7.18
CA ALA A 42 17.16 17.97 -6.44
C ALA A 42 15.94 18.02 -7.40
N LYS A 43 16.05 18.71 -8.56
CA LYS A 43 14.99 18.75 -9.57
C LYS A 43 14.73 17.37 -10.20
N LYS A 44 15.77 16.55 -10.40
CA LYS A 44 15.64 15.17 -10.90
C LYS A 44 14.86 14.30 -9.91
N ASN A 45 15.13 14.45 -8.63
CA ASN A 45 14.48 13.66 -7.57
C ASN A 45 13.07 14.19 -7.24
N TYR A 46 12.82 15.47 -7.46
CA TYR A 46 11.55 16.15 -7.13
C TYR A 46 11.10 17.04 -8.30
N PRO A 47 10.66 16.47 -9.44
CA PRO A 47 10.35 17.19 -10.67
C PRO A 47 9.21 18.22 -10.54
N GLY A 48 8.32 18.06 -9.55
CA GLY A 48 7.22 19.02 -9.27
C GLY A 48 7.60 20.19 -8.38
N LEU A 49 8.88 20.37 -8.01
CA LEU A 49 9.37 21.52 -7.25
C LEU A 49 10.20 22.43 -8.13
N HIS A 50 9.83 23.71 -8.16
CA HIS A 50 10.67 24.77 -8.71
C HIS A 50 11.52 25.34 -7.58
N LEU A 51 12.83 25.25 -7.70
CA LEU A 51 13.78 25.60 -6.63
C LEU A 51 14.68 26.74 -7.06
N LEU A 52 14.86 27.70 -6.14
CA LEU A 52 15.83 28.78 -6.21
C LEU A 52 16.66 28.72 -4.92
N TYR A 53 17.96 28.60 -5.06
CA TYR A 53 18.88 28.69 -3.94
C TYR A 53 19.57 30.06 -3.92
N ILE A 54 19.50 30.74 -2.79
CA ILE A 54 20.13 32.02 -2.55
C ILE A 54 21.21 31.79 -1.49
N ARG A 55 22.45 31.96 -1.89
CA ARG A 55 23.59 31.92 -0.99
C ARG A 55 23.74 33.27 -0.34
N GLY A 56 23.97 33.27 1.00
CA GLY A 56 23.93 34.50 1.80
C GLY A 56 22.50 34.97 2.09
N ILE A 57 22.37 35.87 3.03
CA ILE A 57 21.09 36.44 3.43
C ILE A 57 20.98 37.86 2.88
N PRO A 58 19.97 38.18 2.00
CA PRO A 58 19.77 39.51 1.46
C PRO A 58 19.63 40.56 2.58
N GLY A 59 20.45 41.60 2.51
CA GLY A 59 20.48 42.67 3.52
C GLY A 59 21.54 42.51 4.61
N PHE A 60 22.17 41.31 4.73
CA PHE A 60 23.27 41.06 5.69
C PHE A 60 24.58 40.70 5.00
N ASP A 61 24.51 39.96 3.85
CA ASP A 61 25.68 39.47 3.13
C ASP A 61 25.60 39.74 1.61
N ALA A 62 26.73 39.56 0.91
CA ALA A 62 26.75 39.49 -0.55
C ALA A 62 25.98 38.22 -1.00
N THR A 63 24.93 38.39 -1.82
CA THR A 63 24.04 37.30 -2.20
C THR A 63 24.24 36.86 -3.66
N GLU A 64 24.30 35.57 -3.88
CA GLU A 64 24.29 34.94 -5.19
C GLU A 64 23.05 34.04 -5.32
N ALA A 65 22.25 34.23 -6.39
CA ALA A 65 21.04 33.45 -6.62
C ALA A 65 21.25 32.43 -7.74
N PHE A 66 21.02 31.17 -7.43
CA PHE A 66 21.13 30.01 -8.33
C PHE A 66 19.75 29.44 -8.59
N ALA A 67 19.29 29.40 -9.83
CA ALA A 67 18.02 28.79 -10.22
C ALA A 67 18.17 28.06 -11.56
N LEU A 68 17.56 26.88 -11.66
CA LEU A 68 17.40 26.18 -12.93
C LEU A 68 16.14 26.65 -13.67
N ASP A 69 15.22 27.29 -12.95
CA ASP A 69 13.96 27.79 -13.49
C ASP A 69 14.04 29.30 -13.71
N ALA A 70 13.98 29.72 -14.98
CA ALA A 70 14.07 31.09 -15.36
C ALA A 70 12.90 31.94 -14.83
N ASP A 71 11.69 31.34 -14.74
CA ASP A 71 10.48 32.04 -14.28
C ASP A 71 10.57 32.34 -12.79
N LEU A 72 11.08 31.37 -11.97
CA LEU A 72 11.27 31.56 -10.55
C LEU A 72 12.37 32.61 -10.26
N LYS A 73 13.43 32.64 -11.07
CA LYS A 73 14.48 33.63 -10.96
C LYS A 73 13.95 35.04 -11.31
N ALA A 74 13.18 35.18 -12.40
CA ALA A 74 12.56 36.42 -12.77
C ALA A 74 11.55 36.91 -11.72
N LEU A 75 10.77 35.98 -11.13
CA LEU A 75 9.87 36.30 -10.03
C LEU A 75 10.64 36.86 -8.83
N TRP A 76 11.74 36.18 -8.43
CA TRP A 76 12.60 36.64 -7.35
C TRP A 76 13.14 38.05 -7.60
N GLU A 77 13.70 38.33 -8.78
CA GLU A 77 14.25 39.61 -9.12
C GLU A 77 13.19 40.72 -9.11
N SER A 78 11.94 40.44 -9.50
CA SER A 78 10.84 41.40 -9.53
C SER A 78 10.20 41.64 -8.16
N ARG A 79 10.16 40.63 -7.26
CA ARG A 79 9.39 40.69 -6.01
C ARG A 79 10.23 40.67 -4.73
N ARG A 80 11.56 40.51 -4.77
CA ARG A 80 12.42 40.45 -3.57
C ARG A 80 12.26 41.64 -2.62
N GLU A 81 11.84 42.82 -3.15
CA GLU A 81 11.60 44.00 -2.35
C GLU A 81 10.15 44.11 -1.83
N SER A 82 9.26 43.20 -2.19
CA SER A 82 7.87 43.21 -1.72
C SER A 82 7.82 42.88 -0.21
N PRO A 83 6.81 43.37 0.54
CA PRO A 83 6.69 43.11 1.97
C PRO A 83 6.64 41.63 2.32
N GLU A 84 5.96 40.82 1.52
CA GLU A 84 5.78 39.37 1.73
C GLU A 84 7.11 38.61 1.57
N PHE A 85 7.91 38.96 0.55
CA PHE A 85 9.21 38.34 0.32
C PHE A 85 10.24 38.81 1.38
N LYS A 86 10.17 40.07 1.81
CA LYS A 86 11.00 40.55 2.93
C LYS A 86 10.72 39.79 4.22
N THR A 87 9.45 39.56 4.53
CA THR A 87 9.05 38.74 5.69
C THR A 87 9.59 37.31 5.57
N GLY A 88 9.54 36.70 4.37
CA GLY A 88 10.10 35.38 4.10
C GLY A 88 11.63 35.33 4.28
N ILE A 89 12.35 36.36 3.84
CA ILE A 89 13.78 36.50 3.99
C ILE A 89 14.14 36.64 5.49
N GLU A 90 13.42 37.51 6.20
CA GLU A 90 13.62 37.73 7.65
C GLU A 90 13.35 36.44 8.44
N ALA A 91 12.25 35.73 8.15
CA ALA A 91 11.94 34.45 8.80
C ALA A 91 13.07 33.43 8.59
N ALA A 92 13.55 33.28 7.34
CA ALA A 92 14.67 32.39 7.04
C ALA A 92 15.98 32.80 7.76
N ALA A 93 16.23 34.08 7.92
CA ALA A 93 17.37 34.58 8.70
C ALA A 93 17.29 34.18 10.18
N TYR A 94 16.07 34.06 10.72
CA TYR A 94 15.82 33.59 12.09
C TYR A 94 15.59 32.08 12.18
N LEU A 95 16.01 31.31 11.16
CA LEU A 95 15.88 29.85 11.07
C LEU A 95 14.43 29.36 11.00
N GLU A 96 13.51 30.22 10.60
CA GLU A 96 12.11 29.88 10.44
C GLU A 96 11.73 29.70 8.96
N THR A 97 10.81 28.77 8.70
CA THR A 97 10.24 28.58 7.36
C THR A 97 9.00 29.46 7.22
N PHE A 98 8.91 30.21 6.13
CA PHE A 98 7.79 31.08 5.84
C PHE A 98 7.09 30.65 4.54
N ILE A 99 5.76 30.71 4.54
CA ILE A 99 4.92 30.45 3.36
C ILE A 99 4.23 31.75 3.01
N VAL A 100 4.38 32.19 1.77
CA VAL A 100 3.68 33.38 1.28
C VAL A 100 2.19 33.09 1.30
N PRO A 101 1.35 33.94 1.97
CA PRO A 101 -0.07 33.65 2.17
C PRO A 101 -0.87 33.53 0.88
N ASP A 102 -0.51 34.34 -0.13
CA ASP A 102 -1.20 34.39 -1.40
C ASP A 102 -0.41 33.63 -2.48
N ALA A 103 -1.14 32.88 -3.32
CA ALA A 103 -0.55 32.21 -4.46
C ALA A 103 0.01 33.21 -5.46
N VAL A 104 1.19 32.95 -5.96
CA VAL A 104 1.90 33.82 -6.91
C VAL A 104 1.96 33.11 -8.26
N ARG A 105 1.68 33.86 -9.32
CA ARG A 105 1.69 33.31 -10.69
C ARG A 105 3.13 33.10 -11.15
N LEU A 106 3.48 31.82 -11.40
CA LEU A 106 4.75 31.39 -11.97
C LEU A 106 4.51 30.82 -13.38
N GLY A 107 4.80 31.64 -14.42
CA GLY A 107 4.45 31.25 -15.79
C GLY A 107 2.94 31.07 -15.96
N PRO A 108 2.46 29.92 -16.46
CA PRO A 108 1.03 29.63 -16.64
C PRO A 108 0.32 29.16 -15.37
N VAL A 109 1.05 28.88 -14.27
CA VAL A 109 0.56 28.19 -13.08
C VAL A 109 0.60 29.09 -11.85
N GLU A 110 -0.43 29.03 -11.01
CA GLU A 110 -0.44 29.63 -9.69
C GLU A 110 0.31 28.72 -8.72
N SER A 111 1.27 29.28 -7.99
CA SER A 111 2.18 28.54 -7.12
C SER A 111 2.29 29.20 -5.76
N LEU A 112 2.40 28.38 -4.72
CA LEU A 112 2.73 28.82 -3.36
C LEU A 112 4.24 28.91 -3.21
N ILE A 113 4.71 30.04 -2.67
CA ILE A 113 6.13 30.27 -2.43
C ILE A 113 6.47 29.96 -0.98
N ILE A 114 7.47 29.12 -0.78
CA ILE A 114 7.95 28.70 0.52
C ILE A 114 9.41 29.10 0.66
N PHE A 115 9.75 29.78 1.74
CA PHE A 115 11.12 30.11 2.15
C PHE A 115 11.58 29.16 3.22
N ALA A 116 12.73 28.52 3.04
CA ALA A 116 13.37 27.66 4.01
C ALA A 116 14.82 28.08 4.27
N PRO A 117 15.28 28.13 5.53
CA PRO A 117 16.67 28.47 5.84
C PRO A 117 17.61 27.34 5.40
N VAL A 118 18.72 27.72 4.79
CA VAL A 118 19.88 26.86 4.60
C VAL A 118 20.83 27.15 5.77
N VAL A 119 21.14 26.11 6.55
CA VAL A 119 21.91 26.26 7.81
C VAL A 119 23.32 25.72 7.66
N ASN A 120 24.23 26.23 8.47
CA ASN A 120 25.58 25.70 8.60
C ASN A 120 25.55 24.25 9.18
N PRO A 121 26.65 23.49 9.14
CA PRO A 121 26.70 22.13 9.67
C PRO A 121 26.38 22.02 11.16
N GLU A 122 26.58 23.10 11.95
CA GLU A 122 26.24 23.16 13.37
C GLU A 122 24.75 23.45 13.60
N GLY A 123 24.02 23.97 12.59
CA GLY A 123 22.58 24.18 12.59
C GLY A 123 22.13 25.43 13.37
N ASP A 124 23.05 26.33 13.70
CA ASP A 124 22.81 27.51 14.55
C ASP A 124 22.72 28.83 13.77
N THR A 125 23.23 28.88 12.54
CA THR A 125 23.22 30.08 11.70
C THR A 125 22.72 29.78 10.28
N ALA A 126 21.94 30.72 9.74
CA ALA A 126 21.50 30.63 8.33
C ALA A 126 22.65 31.12 7.41
N THR A 127 23.02 30.29 6.44
CA THR A 127 24.05 30.58 5.44
C THR A 127 23.46 30.90 4.07
N GLY A 128 22.15 30.69 3.92
CA GLY A 128 21.42 30.97 2.68
C GLY A 128 19.93 30.70 2.82
N ILE A 129 19.23 30.85 1.72
CA ILE A 129 17.77 30.65 1.66
C ILE A 129 17.44 29.74 0.47
N LEU A 130 16.65 28.70 0.72
CA LEU A 130 16.03 27.90 -0.32
C LEU A 130 14.60 28.39 -0.53
N VAL A 131 14.31 28.90 -1.71
CA VAL A 131 12.96 29.32 -2.13
C VAL A 131 12.39 28.25 -3.04
N ALA A 132 11.23 27.73 -2.69
CA ALA A 132 10.51 26.77 -3.52
C ALA A 132 9.17 27.31 -3.96
N ALA A 133 8.82 27.08 -5.23
CA ALA A 133 7.48 27.26 -5.72
C ALA A 133 6.81 25.88 -5.90
N VAL A 134 5.65 25.72 -5.28
CA VAL A 134 4.81 24.53 -5.34
C VAL A 134 3.54 24.85 -6.11
N ASP A 135 3.25 24.08 -7.15
CA ASP A 135 2.05 24.25 -7.96
C ASP A 135 0.77 24.10 -7.11
N GLU A 136 -0.10 25.11 -7.15
CA GLU A 136 -1.38 25.10 -6.44
C GLU A 136 -2.32 24.02 -6.99
N SER A 137 -2.11 23.52 -8.21
CA SER A 137 -2.89 22.42 -8.79
C SER A 137 -2.79 21.14 -7.95
N VAL A 138 -1.70 20.95 -7.21
CA VAL A 138 -1.54 19.86 -6.25
C VAL A 138 -2.56 19.98 -5.11
N LEU A 139 -2.89 21.21 -4.72
CA LEU A 139 -3.90 21.50 -3.70
C LEU A 139 -5.33 21.47 -4.27
N THR A 140 -5.50 21.92 -5.52
CA THR A 140 -6.83 21.99 -6.20
C THR A 140 -7.29 20.62 -6.72
N SER A 141 -6.40 19.66 -6.96
CA SER A 141 -6.78 18.28 -7.31
C SER A 141 -7.70 17.66 -6.26
N PHE A 142 -7.55 18.06 -4.99
CA PHE A 142 -8.44 17.63 -3.91
C PHE A 142 -9.85 18.24 -4.02
N HIS A 143 -9.98 19.43 -4.59
CA HIS A 143 -11.27 20.09 -4.81
C HIS A 143 -12.14 19.31 -5.81
N ASN A 144 -11.57 18.98 -6.97
CA ASN A 144 -12.27 18.23 -7.99
C ASN A 144 -12.71 16.87 -7.50
N LEU A 145 -11.92 16.25 -6.63
CA LEU A 145 -12.21 15.00 -5.98
C LEU A 145 -13.37 15.12 -5.00
N THR A 146 -13.36 16.17 -4.15
CA THR A 146 -14.42 16.40 -3.15
C THR A 146 -15.75 16.68 -3.84
N TYR A 147 -15.75 17.44 -4.94
CA TYR A 147 -16.94 17.67 -5.76
C TYR A 147 -17.42 16.39 -6.46
N ALA A 148 -16.51 15.58 -7.01
CA ALA A 148 -16.87 14.32 -7.63
C ALA A 148 -17.49 13.35 -6.62
N LEU A 149 -16.92 13.25 -5.43
CA LEU A 149 -17.49 12.44 -4.33
C LEU A 149 -18.85 12.95 -3.86
N ALA A 150 -19.02 14.28 -3.75
CA ALA A 150 -20.29 14.89 -3.38
C ALA A 150 -21.37 14.63 -4.46
N LEU A 151 -21.01 14.71 -5.76
CA LEU A 151 -21.90 14.40 -6.86
C LEU A 151 -22.27 12.91 -6.91
N ILE A 152 -21.30 12.02 -6.70
CA ILE A 152 -21.54 10.58 -6.63
C ILE A 152 -22.43 10.24 -5.44
N ALA A 153 -22.16 10.79 -4.25
CA ALA A 153 -22.98 10.60 -3.07
C ALA A 153 -24.41 11.13 -3.28
N PHE A 154 -24.57 12.28 -3.93
CA PHE A 154 -25.87 12.83 -4.27
C PHE A 154 -26.62 11.98 -5.29
N ALA A 155 -25.95 11.51 -6.35
CA ALA A 155 -26.54 10.63 -7.36
C ALA A 155 -27.01 9.29 -6.76
N LEU A 156 -26.22 8.73 -5.86
CA LEU A 156 -26.56 7.51 -5.12
C LEU A 156 -27.70 7.72 -4.14
N PHE A 157 -27.72 8.85 -3.43
CA PHE A 157 -28.83 9.23 -2.57
C PHE A 157 -30.12 9.37 -3.40
N ALA A 158 -30.07 10.05 -4.56
CA ALA A 158 -31.21 10.21 -5.45
C ALA A 158 -31.68 8.87 -6.04
N LEU A 159 -30.75 7.99 -6.47
CA LEU A 159 -31.07 6.66 -6.96
C LEU A 159 -31.73 5.80 -5.87
N GLY A 160 -31.22 5.83 -4.69
CA GLY A 160 -31.75 5.05 -3.58
C GLY A 160 -33.05 5.63 -3.01
N PHE A 161 -33.20 6.92 -3.02
CA PHE A 161 -34.49 7.54 -2.72
C PHE A 161 -35.53 7.08 -3.73
N GLY A 162 -35.18 7.00 -5.03
CA GLY A 162 -36.02 6.40 -6.06
C GLY A 162 -36.36 4.93 -5.78
N ILE A 163 -35.36 4.10 -5.46
CA ILE A 163 -35.58 2.67 -5.15
C ILE A 163 -36.41 2.51 -3.88
N ALA A 164 -36.16 3.29 -2.83
CA ALA A 164 -36.90 3.24 -1.58
C ALA A 164 -38.37 3.67 -1.73
N THR A 165 -38.65 4.67 -2.57
CA THR A 165 -40.02 5.13 -2.84
C THR A 165 -40.80 4.15 -3.74
N PHE A 166 -40.11 3.39 -4.62
CA PHE A 166 -40.73 2.40 -5.49
C PHE A 166 -40.72 0.97 -4.93
N SER A 167 -40.00 0.71 -3.84
CA SER A 167 -39.95 -0.64 -3.23
C SER A 167 -41.21 -0.92 -2.41
N ARG A 168 -41.66 -2.20 -2.44
CA ARG A 168 -42.76 -2.70 -1.61
C ARG A 168 -42.45 -2.64 -0.11
N ASP A 169 -41.18 -2.50 0.25
CA ASP A 169 -40.67 -2.52 1.62
C ASP A 169 -39.60 -1.41 1.82
N PRO A 170 -40.06 -0.15 2.12
CA PRO A 170 -39.18 1.02 2.21
C PRO A 170 -37.97 0.87 3.17
N PRO A 171 -38.11 0.30 4.39
CA PRO A 171 -36.96 0.17 5.28
C PRO A 171 -35.86 -0.73 4.71
N THR A 172 -36.18 -1.80 4.01
CA THR A 172 -35.20 -2.67 3.34
C THR A 172 -34.51 -1.92 2.19
N GLY A 173 -35.23 -1.10 1.42
CA GLY A 173 -34.66 -0.26 0.37
C GLY A 173 -33.65 0.74 0.91
N TYR A 174 -33.94 1.41 2.03
CA TYR A 174 -33.02 2.33 2.69
C TYR A 174 -31.78 1.63 3.25
N ALA A 175 -31.93 0.45 3.87
CA ALA A 175 -30.80 -0.32 4.38
C ALA A 175 -29.83 -0.74 3.26
N ILE A 176 -30.36 -1.20 2.14
CA ILE A 176 -29.56 -1.56 0.95
C ILE A 176 -28.84 -0.32 0.41
N LEU A 177 -29.51 0.83 0.32
CA LEU A 177 -28.90 2.07 -0.14
C LEU A 177 -27.73 2.48 0.75
N VAL A 178 -27.93 2.51 2.06
CA VAL A 178 -26.87 2.88 3.03
C VAL A 178 -25.69 1.95 2.88
N LEU A 179 -25.92 0.64 2.83
CA LEU A 179 -24.87 -0.35 2.65
C LEU A 179 -24.11 -0.15 1.32
N PHE A 180 -24.84 0.05 0.21
CA PHE A 180 -24.24 0.30 -1.09
C PHE A 180 -23.41 1.59 -1.12
N THR A 181 -23.90 2.66 -0.49
CA THR A 181 -23.17 3.93 -0.37
C THR A 181 -21.88 3.77 0.42
N ILE A 182 -21.92 3.02 1.54
CA ILE A 182 -20.73 2.71 2.33
C ILE A 182 -19.70 1.93 1.48
N VAL A 183 -20.13 0.88 0.78
CA VAL A 183 -19.25 0.08 -0.07
C VAL A 183 -18.64 0.94 -1.19
N LEU A 184 -19.43 1.82 -1.80
CA LEU A 184 -18.94 2.66 -2.88
C LEU A 184 -17.91 3.69 -2.41
N ILE A 185 -18.15 4.34 -1.26
CA ILE A 185 -17.23 5.35 -0.72
C ILE A 185 -15.97 4.71 -0.14
N PHE A 186 -16.09 3.62 0.60
CA PHE A 186 -14.97 3.06 1.36
C PHE A 186 -14.23 1.94 0.63
N VAL A 187 -14.81 1.35 -0.41
CA VAL A 187 -14.19 0.25 -1.17
C VAL A 187 -13.98 0.66 -2.62
N ALA A 188 -15.05 0.98 -3.35
CA ALA A 188 -14.94 1.22 -4.79
C ALA A 188 -14.13 2.46 -5.13
N TYR A 189 -14.31 3.54 -4.37
CA TYR A 189 -13.59 4.79 -4.59
C TYR A 189 -12.07 4.68 -4.38
N PRO A 190 -11.54 4.16 -3.24
CA PRO A 190 -10.10 3.95 -3.07
C PRO A 190 -9.49 3.04 -4.15
N LEU A 191 -10.19 1.98 -4.56
CA LEU A 191 -9.74 1.09 -5.64
C LEU A 191 -9.68 1.83 -6.98
N PHE A 192 -10.70 2.64 -7.29
CA PHE A 192 -10.70 3.45 -8.50
C PHE A 192 -9.55 4.46 -8.51
N GLU A 193 -9.30 5.12 -7.37
CA GLU A 193 -8.22 6.10 -7.26
C GLU A 193 -6.84 5.42 -7.36
N ALA A 194 -6.66 4.27 -6.75
CA ALA A 194 -5.45 3.47 -6.91
C ALA A 194 -5.21 3.12 -8.39
N LEU A 195 -6.25 2.61 -9.08
CA LEU A 195 -6.16 2.33 -10.52
C LEU A 195 -5.87 3.59 -11.35
N ARG A 196 -6.52 4.71 -11.03
CA ARG A 196 -6.29 5.98 -11.73
C ARG A 196 -4.83 6.41 -11.63
N LEU A 197 -4.22 6.29 -10.45
CA LEU A 197 -2.82 6.65 -10.22
C LEU A 197 -1.84 5.82 -11.07
N THR A 198 -2.20 4.59 -11.45
CA THR A 198 -1.35 3.77 -12.33
C THR A 198 -1.38 4.23 -13.80
N PHE A 199 -2.43 4.94 -14.22
CA PHE A 199 -2.63 5.39 -15.62
C PHE A 199 -2.47 6.89 -15.80
N VAL A 200 -2.44 7.69 -14.73
CA VAL A 200 -2.33 9.14 -14.80
C VAL A 200 -1.04 9.58 -14.12
N HIS A 201 -0.09 10.04 -14.94
CA HIS A 201 1.17 10.62 -14.49
C HIS A 201 1.22 12.10 -14.90
N GLU A 202 1.46 13.00 -13.95
CA GLU A 202 1.49 14.46 -14.20
C GLU A 202 0.21 15.00 -14.88
N GLY A 203 -0.95 14.46 -14.52
CA GLY A 203 -2.24 14.88 -15.08
C GLY A 203 -2.52 14.42 -16.52
N ARG A 204 -1.66 13.57 -17.11
CA ARG A 204 -1.82 13.00 -18.45
C ARG A 204 -1.89 11.50 -18.41
N PHE A 205 -2.66 10.91 -19.33
CA PHE A 205 -2.67 9.45 -19.50
C PHE A 205 -1.29 8.96 -19.94
N SER A 206 -0.69 8.07 -19.17
CA SER A 206 0.65 7.55 -19.41
C SER A 206 0.75 6.08 -18.99
N LEU A 207 1.44 5.29 -19.79
CA LEU A 207 1.80 3.92 -19.46
C LEU A 207 3.25 3.82 -18.95
N ALA A 208 3.87 4.94 -18.57
CA ALA A 208 5.27 4.96 -18.13
C ALA A 208 5.49 4.09 -16.89
N ILE A 209 4.58 4.14 -15.91
CA ILE A 209 4.64 3.31 -14.69
C ILE A 209 4.55 1.83 -15.05
N TRP A 210 3.63 1.44 -15.92
CA TRP A 210 3.51 0.05 -16.38
C TRP A 210 4.76 -0.44 -17.11
N LYS A 211 5.36 0.44 -17.95
CA LYS A 211 6.63 0.12 -18.62
C LYS A 211 7.75 -0.05 -17.59
N GLU A 212 7.85 0.83 -16.59
CA GLU A 212 8.83 0.72 -15.51
C GLU A 212 8.67 -0.60 -14.76
N ILE A 213 7.46 -0.93 -14.30
CA ILE A 213 7.16 -2.17 -13.56
C ILE A 213 7.52 -3.41 -14.39
N LEU A 214 7.15 -3.44 -15.67
CA LEU A 214 7.38 -4.58 -16.55
C LEU A 214 8.83 -4.71 -17.06
N THR A 215 9.65 -3.68 -16.91
CA THR A 215 11.08 -3.71 -17.30
C THR A 215 12.03 -3.80 -16.12
N ASN A 216 11.58 -3.40 -14.92
CA ASN A 216 12.40 -3.44 -13.72
C ASN A 216 12.50 -4.85 -13.16
N ARG A 217 13.74 -5.36 -13.10
CA ARG A 217 14.04 -6.72 -12.60
C ARG A 217 13.56 -6.93 -11.15
N GLN A 218 13.50 -5.89 -10.36
CA GLN A 218 13.06 -5.96 -8.96
C GLN A 218 11.57 -6.33 -8.89
N TYR A 219 10.71 -5.61 -9.62
CA TYR A 219 9.27 -5.87 -9.64
C TYR A 219 8.93 -7.22 -10.28
N LEU A 220 9.62 -7.57 -11.36
CA LEU A 220 9.45 -8.90 -11.98
C LEU A 220 9.86 -10.03 -11.03
N SER A 221 10.94 -9.85 -10.26
CA SER A 221 11.34 -10.81 -9.22
C SER A 221 10.30 -10.94 -8.12
N ALA A 222 9.70 -9.82 -7.69
CA ALA A 222 8.63 -9.82 -6.69
C ALA A 222 7.34 -10.47 -7.20
N LEU A 223 6.98 -10.22 -8.46
CA LEU A 223 5.85 -10.88 -9.12
C LEU A 223 6.04 -12.40 -9.17
N TYR A 224 7.19 -12.84 -9.65
CA TYR A 224 7.52 -14.28 -9.69
C TYR A 224 7.53 -14.89 -8.29
N GLY A 225 8.15 -14.21 -7.32
CA GLY A 225 8.19 -14.65 -5.93
C GLY A 225 6.79 -14.78 -5.33
N SER A 226 5.90 -13.82 -5.56
CA SER A 226 4.51 -13.88 -5.09
C SER A 226 3.75 -15.07 -5.70
N ILE A 227 3.87 -15.28 -7.02
CA ILE A 227 3.23 -16.42 -7.70
C ILE A 227 3.78 -17.73 -7.16
N GLN A 228 5.09 -17.84 -7.01
CA GLN A 228 5.74 -19.04 -6.49
C GLN A 228 5.29 -19.35 -5.06
N LEU A 229 5.28 -18.35 -4.18
CA LEU A 229 4.80 -18.49 -2.81
C LEU A 229 3.32 -18.90 -2.79
N GLY A 230 2.48 -18.23 -3.56
CA GLY A 230 1.04 -18.52 -3.67
C GLY A 230 0.76 -19.95 -4.13
N VAL A 231 1.47 -20.43 -5.16
CA VAL A 231 1.30 -21.80 -5.67
C VAL A 231 1.68 -22.84 -4.63
N TRP A 232 2.83 -22.68 -3.96
CA TRP A 232 3.26 -23.62 -2.92
C TRP A 232 2.31 -23.62 -1.73
N THR A 233 1.98 -22.44 -1.21
CA THR A 233 1.06 -22.29 -0.07
C THR A 233 -0.32 -22.88 -0.41
N ALA A 234 -0.90 -22.51 -1.56
CA ALA A 234 -2.21 -23.02 -1.96
C ALA A 234 -2.22 -24.54 -2.12
N THR A 235 -1.19 -25.09 -2.75
CA THR A 235 -1.10 -26.54 -2.99
C THR A 235 -0.99 -27.30 -1.67
N ILE A 236 -0.07 -26.91 -0.80
CA ILE A 236 0.16 -27.61 0.47
C ILE A 236 -1.05 -27.44 1.41
N SER A 237 -1.58 -26.21 1.52
CA SER A 237 -2.76 -25.91 2.34
C SER A 237 -4.00 -26.67 1.88
N THR A 238 -4.22 -26.77 0.55
CA THR A 238 -5.38 -27.48 -0.01
C THR A 238 -5.25 -28.99 0.23
N VAL A 239 -4.06 -29.56 0.08
CA VAL A 239 -3.82 -30.99 0.36
C VAL A 239 -4.07 -31.28 1.83
N ILE A 240 -3.48 -30.50 2.75
CA ILE A 240 -3.69 -30.67 4.20
C ILE A 240 -5.18 -30.46 4.54
N GLY A 241 -5.78 -29.39 4.04
CA GLY A 241 -7.18 -29.05 4.25
C GLY A 241 -8.12 -30.17 3.76
N PHE A 242 -7.84 -30.75 2.58
CA PHE A 242 -8.60 -31.86 2.03
C PHE A 242 -8.49 -33.11 2.93
N VAL A 243 -7.30 -33.45 3.38
CA VAL A 243 -7.10 -34.59 4.30
C VAL A 243 -7.92 -34.39 5.57
N PHE A 244 -7.83 -33.23 6.21
CA PHE A 244 -8.62 -32.93 7.41
C PHE A 244 -10.13 -32.95 7.13
N ALA A 245 -10.58 -32.33 6.03
CA ALA A 245 -11.98 -32.31 5.64
C ALA A 245 -12.52 -33.72 5.40
N PHE A 246 -11.77 -34.54 4.64
CA PHE A 246 -12.15 -35.93 4.39
C PHE A 246 -12.29 -36.75 5.67
N PHE A 247 -11.33 -36.64 6.59
CA PHE A 247 -11.42 -37.33 7.86
C PHE A 247 -12.60 -36.87 8.71
N VAL A 248 -12.87 -35.58 8.77
CA VAL A 248 -13.99 -35.04 9.56
C VAL A 248 -15.33 -35.39 8.94
N SER A 249 -15.48 -35.30 7.61
CA SER A 249 -16.77 -35.52 6.92
C SER A 249 -17.06 -37.01 6.70
N ARG A 250 -16.05 -37.84 6.34
CA ARG A 250 -16.27 -39.23 5.88
C ARG A 250 -15.89 -40.30 6.86
N THR A 251 -15.42 -39.98 8.06
CA THR A 251 -15.10 -41.01 9.08
C THR A 251 -15.94 -40.85 10.33
N SER A 252 -16.13 -41.92 11.09
CA SER A 252 -16.86 -41.91 12.37
C SER A 252 -15.97 -41.59 13.58
N LEU A 253 -14.99 -40.69 13.42
CA LEU A 253 -14.05 -40.32 14.45
C LEU A 253 -14.71 -39.77 15.71
N ARG A 254 -14.38 -40.37 16.86
CA ARG A 254 -14.71 -39.78 18.16
C ARG A 254 -13.82 -38.57 18.35
N GLY A 255 -14.42 -37.35 18.55
CA GLY A 255 -13.65 -36.12 18.74
C GLY A 255 -13.56 -35.20 17.49
N LYS A 256 -14.37 -35.41 16.46
CA LYS A 256 -14.45 -34.49 15.26
C LYS A 256 -14.51 -33.04 15.66
N LYS A 257 -15.30 -32.66 16.69
CA LYS A 257 -15.42 -31.31 17.19
C LYS A 257 -14.09 -30.75 17.67
N LEU A 258 -13.28 -31.57 18.35
CA LEU A 258 -11.96 -31.15 18.84
C LEU A 258 -10.99 -30.95 17.67
N VAL A 259 -10.99 -31.88 16.70
CA VAL A 259 -10.14 -31.76 15.48
C VAL A 259 -10.51 -30.50 14.71
N THR A 260 -11.81 -30.24 14.50
CA THR A 260 -12.28 -29.03 13.84
C THR A 260 -11.87 -27.77 14.60
N ALA A 261 -12.06 -27.74 15.93
CA ALA A 261 -11.69 -26.60 16.75
C ALA A 261 -10.17 -26.32 16.69
N LEU A 262 -9.34 -27.37 16.79
CA LEU A 262 -7.88 -27.22 16.69
C LEU A 262 -7.44 -26.80 15.29
N ALA A 263 -8.06 -27.35 14.24
CA ALA A 263 -7.75 -26.99 12.87
C ALA A 263 -8.13 -25.54 12.53
N THR A 264 -9.13 -24.97 13.21
CA THR A 264 -9.57 -23.58 12.97
C THR A 264 -8.89 -22.54 13.86
N LEU A 265 -8.12 -22.96 14.87
CA LEU A 265 -7.39 -22.06 15.77
C LEU A 265 -6.54 -21.00 15.04
N PRO A 266 -5.78 -21.32 13.97
CA PRO A 266 -4.95 -20.34 13.30
C PRO A 266 -5.74 -19.16 12.70
N VAL A 267 -7.02 -19.35 12.33
CA VAL A 267 -7.87 -18.28 11.79
C VAL A 267 -8.17 -17.21 12.83
N ILE A 268 -8.24 -17.58 14.09
CA ILE A 268 -8.58 -16.69 15.21
C ILE A 268 -7.33 -15.92 15.68
N SER A 269 -6.15 -16.42 15.35
CA SER A 269 -4.88 -15.81 15.75
C SER A 269 -4.63 -14.50 15.00
N PRO A 270 -4.17 -13.43 15.67
CA PRO A 270 -3.74 -12.21 14.99
C PRO A 270 -2.65 -12.50 13.94
N PRO A 271 -2.67 -11.83 12.77
CA PRO A 271 -1.78 -12.18 11.64
C PRO A 271 -0.29 -12.25 11.99
N PHE A 272 0.21 -11.30 12.81
CA PHE A 272 1.62 -11.27 13.19
C PHE A 272 2.00 -12.28 14.28
N SER A 273 1.05 -12.71 15.11
CA SER A 273 1.34 -13.55 16.30
C SER A 273 1.90 -14.91 15.91
N LEU A 274 1.34 -15.52 14.87
CA LEU A 274 1.79 -16.84 14.40
C LEU A 274 3.19 -16.74 13.80
N THR A 275 3.44 -15.70 12.99
CA THR A 275 4.77 -15.45 12.39
C THR A 275 5.83 -15.21 13.46
N LEU A 276 5.54 -14.35 14.45
CA LEU A 276 6.45 -14.09 15.56
C LEU A 276 6.73 -15.36 16.38
N SER A 277 5.71 -16.17 16.61
CA SER A 277 5.87 -17.45 17.31
C SER A 277 6.80 -18.40 16.54
N ILE A 278 6.65 -18.48 15.22
CA ILE A 278 7.52 -19.30 14.37
C ILE A 278 8.95 -18.76 14.33
N ILE A 279 9.14 -17.44 14.30
CA ILE A 279 10.46 -16.82 14.38
C ILE A 279 11.11 -17.13 15.75
N LEU A 280 10.36 -17.05 16.84
CA LEU A 280 10.88 -17.37 18.17
C LEU A 280 11.24 -18.85 18.32
N LEU A 281 10.50 -19.75 17.67
CA LEU A 281 10.76 -21.19 17.73
C LEU A 281 11.86 -21.61 16.74
N PHE A 282 11.80 -21.15 15.51
CA PHE A 282 12.60 -21.64 14.39
C PHE A 282 13.52 -20.60 13.75
N GLY A 283 13.59 -19.38 14.29
CA GLY A 283 14.54 -18.35 13.80
C GLY A 283 15.99 -18.73 14.06
N ASN A 284 16.92 -17.89 13.61
CA ASN A 284 18.37 -18.15 13.75
C ASN A 284 18.81 -18.39 15.22
N ASN A 285 18.16 -17.72 16.17
CA ASN A 285 18.35 -17.93 17.60
C ASN A 285 17.12 -18.60 18.25
N GLY A 286 16.33 -19.35 17.48
CA GLY A 286 15.08 -19.95 17.92
C GLY A 286 15.28 -21.04 18.99
N LEU A 287 14.27 -21.18 19.84
CA LEU A 287 14.27 -22.16 20.93
C LEU A 287 14.47 -23.60 20.42
N ILE A 288 13.89 -23.95 19.28
CA ILE A 288 13.99 -25.29 18.69
C ILE A 288 15.27 -25.42 17.88
N THR A 289 15.55 -24.46 16.99
CA THR A 289 16.72 -24.53 16.10
C THR A 289 18.04 -24.50 16.86
N LYS A 290 18.25 -23.50 17.67
CA LYS A 290 19.50 -23.35 18.43
C LYS A 290 19.43 -24.04 19.79
N GLY A 291 18.28 -23.87 20.51
CA GLY A 291 18.16 -24.36 21.87
C GLY A 291 18.07 -25.87 21.95
N LEU A 292 17.33 -26.56 21.06
CA LEU A 292 17.13 -28.01 21.10
C LEU A 292 18.08 -28.78 20.16
N PHE A 293 18.24 -28.27 18.91
CA PHE A 293 19.00 -28.97 17.87
C PHE A 293 20.41 -28.43 17.64
N GLY A 294 20.78 -27.29 18.25
CA GLY A 294 22.12 -26.71 18.11
C GLY A 294 22.47 -26.29 16.67
N LEU A 295 21.47 -26.00 15.83
CA LEU A 295 21.68 -25.63 14.42
C LEU A 295 22.15 -24.17 14.32
N GLU A 296 23.41 -23.94 13.96
CA GLU A 296 23.98 -22.59 13.88
C GLU A 296 23.74 -21.89 12.53
N ASN A 297 23.52 -22.65 11.44
CA ASN A 297 23.38 -22.12 10.08
C ASN A 297 21.96 -22.27 9.50
N PHE A 298 20.96 -22.52 10.34
CA PHE A 298 19.58 -22.62 9.87
C PHE A 298 18.93 -21.26 9.78
N THR A 299 18.25 -20.98 8.65
CA THR A 299 17.44 -19.78 8.49
C THR A 299 16.02 -20.14 8.09
N ILE A 300 15.04 -19.60 8.82
CA ILE A 300 13.61 -19.72 8.48
C ILE A 300 13.18 -18.65 7.48
N TYR A 301 14.02 -17.63 7.22
CA TYR A 301 13.69 -16.54 6.33
C TYR A 301 13.72 -16.96 4.87
N GLY A 302 12.81 -16.38 4.06
CA GLY A 302 12.67 -16.67 2.64
C GLY A 302 11.52 -17.61 2.31
N LEU A 303 11.51 -18.16 1.09
CA LEU A 303 10.38 -18.92 0.54
C LEU A 303 9.94 -20.09 1.42
N GLY A 304 10.87 -20.87 1.97
CA GLY A 304 10.53 -22.06 2.78
C GLY A 304 9.77 -21.72 4.05
N GLY A 305 10.27 -20.76 4.83
CA GLY A 305 9.61 -20.31 6.05
C GLY A 305 8.30 -19.59 5.79
N LEU A 306 8.24 -18.77 4.74
CA LEU A 306 7.00 -18.13 4.31
C LEU A 306 5.94 -19.15 3.93
N THR A 307 6.29 -20.16 3.12
CA THR A 307 5.38 -21.23 2.74
C THR A 307 4.87 -21.99 3.97
N LEU A 308 5.75 -22.28 4.93
CA LEU A 308 5.37 -22.97 6.18
C LEU A 308 4.35 -22.15 6.97
N VAL A 309 4.66 -20.87 7.23
CA VAL A 309 3.79 -19.99 8.04
C VAL A 309 2.45 -19.75 7.36
N GLN A 310 2.46 -19.41 6.07
CA GLN A 310 1.24 -19.20 5.32
C GLN A 310 0.41 -20.49 5.21
N THR A 311 1.05 -21.65 5.06
CA THR A 311 0.34 -22.95 5.07
C THR A 311 -0.39 -23.15 6.39
N ILE A 312 0.27 -22.93 7.53
CA ILE A 312 -0.36 -23.07 8.85
C ILE A 312 -1.50 -22.04 9.03
N SER A 313 -1.33 -20.82 8.53
CA SER A 313 -2.36 -19.78 8.62
C SER A 313 -3.57 -20.04 7.73
N MET A 314 -3.37 -20.66 6.56
CA MET A 314 -4.37 -20.70 5.49
C MET A 314 -4.98 -22.09 5.25
N PHE A 315 -4.36 -23.19 5.75
CA PHE A 315 -4.99 -24.51 5.60
C PHE A 315 -6.38 -24.61 6.24
N PRO A 316 -6.71 -23.87 7.32
CA PRO A 316 -8.08 -23.90 7.86
C PRO A 316 -9.12 -23.37 6.88
N ILE A 317 -8.74 -22.39 6.03
CA ILE A 317 -9.63 -21.86 4.97
C ILE A 317 -9.94 -22.98 3.97
N ALA A 318 -8.91 -23.69 3.52
CA ALA A 318 -9.06 -24.84 2.65
C ALA A 318 -9.88 -25.97 3.31
N PHE A 319 -9.59 -26.25 4.57
CA PHE A 319 -10.30 -27.25 5.35
C PHE A 319 -11.80 -26.96 5.46
N LEU A 320 -12.18 -25.75 5.87
CA LEU A 320 -13.59 -25.36 6.02
C LEU A 320 -14.34 -25.36 4.70
N THR A 321 -13.71 -24.86 3.63
CA THR A 321 -14.29 -24.88 2.29
C THR A 321 -14.55 -26.30 1.81
N LEU A 322 -13.55 -27.18 1.96
CA LEU A 322 -13.64 -28.57 1.50
C LEU A 322 -14.55 -29.44 2.38
N ALA A 323 -14.61 -29.17 3.69
CA ALA A 323 -15.57 -29.82 4.57
C ALA A 323 -17.00 -29.51 4.13
N GLY A 324 -17.31 -28.23 3.84
CA GLY A 324 -18.61 -27.84 3.32
C GLY A 324 -18.96 -28.51 1.97
N VAL A 325 -17.97 -28.64 1.08
CA VAL A 325 -18.17 -29.36 -0.21
C VAL A 325 -18.43 -30.85 0.01
N LEU A 326 -17.65 -31.50 0.85
CA LEU A 326 -17.81 -32.93 1.17
C LEU A 326 -19.14 -33.19 1.86
N ASP A 327 -19.57 -32.34 2.77
CA ASP A 327 -20.86 -32.47 3.46
C ASP A 327 -22.07 -32.26 2.53
N ALA A 328 -21.90 -31.51 1.42
CA ALA A 328 -22.92 -31.32 0.41
C ALA A 328 -23.05 -32.49 -0.59
N ILE A 329 -22.04 -33.35 -0.69
CA ILE A 329 -22.08 -34.55 -1.54
C ILE A 329 -22.84 -35.65 -0.80
N ASP A 330 -23.89 -36.18 -1.44
CA ASP A 330 -24.71 -37.26 -0.90
C ASP A 330 -23.87 -38.54 -0.71
N SER A 331 -23.79 -39.03 0.54
CA SER A 331 -23.06 -40.24 0.86
C SER A 331 -23.65 -41.51 0.23
N THR A 332 -24.91 -41.46 -0.20
CA THR A 332 -25.56 -42.60 -0.89
C THR A 332 -24.85 -42.95 -2.21
N LEU A 333 -24.16 -42.02 -2.85
CA LEU A 333 -23.35 -42.28 -4.04
C LEU A 333 -22.14 -43.17 -3.73
N GLU A 334 -21.52 -42.95 -2.55
CA GLU A 334 -20.40 -43.76 -2.08
C GLU A 334 -20.89 -45.15 -1.69
N ASP A 335 -22.03 -45.25 -0.97
CA ASP A 335 -22.66 -46.51 -0.58
C ASP A 335 -23.08 -47.33 -1.82
N ALA A 336 -23.71 -46.72 -2.79
CA ALA A 336 -24.06 -47.37 -4.05
C ALA A 336 -22.84 -47.91 -4.82
N SER A 337 -21.71 -47.20 -4.77
CA SER A 337 -20.47 -47.71 -5.35
C SER A 337 -19.94 -48.96 -4.62
N LEU A 338 -20.02 -48.96 -3.28
CA LEU A 338 -19.63 -50.12 -2.46
C LEU A 338 -20.56 -51.31 -2.70
N ASP A 339 -21.86 -51.11 -2.85
CA ASP A 339 -22.87 -52.14 -3.20
C ASP A 339 -22.60 -52.79 -4.56
N LEU A 340 -22.01 -52.05 -5.49
CA LEU A 340 -21.52 -52.55 -6.77
C LEU A 340 -20.14 -53.27 -6.67
N ASN A 341 -19.73 -53.67 -5.48
CA ASN A 341 -18.44 -54.34 -5.20
C ASN A 341 -17.19 -53.48 -5.49
N ALA A 342 -17.27 -52.16 -5.55
CA ALA A 342 -16.10 -51.33 -5.61
C ALA A 342 -15.35 -51.34 -4.25
N THR A 343 -14.04 -51.34 -4.31
CA THR A 343 -13.22 -51.13 -3.10
C THR A 343 -13.30 -49.66 -2.61
N ARG A 344 -13.05 -49.43 -1.33
CA ARG A 344 -13.02 -48.04 -0.77
C ARG A 344 -12.09 -47.12 -1.54
N TRP A 345 -10.95 -47.62 -2.03
CA TRP A 345 -10.03 -46.85 -2.86
C TRP A 345 -10.61 -46.53 -4.24
N GLN A 346 -11.33 -47.49 -4.85
CA GLN A 346 -12.03 -47.26 -6.11
C GLN A 346 -13.17 -46.25 -5.95
N THR A 347 -13.95 -46.35 -4.88
CA THR A 347 -15.00 -45.37 -4.54
C THR A 347 -14.40 -43.98 -4.37
N PHE A 348 -13.31 -43.86 -3.59
CA PHE A 348 -12.61 -42.59 -3.40
C PHE A 348 -12.15 -42.00 -4.74
N MET A 349 -11.43 -42.76 -5.56
CA MET A 349 -10.86 -42.27 -6.82
C MET A 349 -11.87 -42.00 -7.91
N ARG A 350 -12.97 -42.78 -7.96
CA ARG A 350 -13.95 -42.71 -9.08
C ARG A 350 -15.22 -41.95 -8.73
N VAL A 351 -15.53 -41.78 -7.46
CA VAL A 351 -16.75 -41.09 -7.01
C VAL A 351 -16.38 -39.87 -6.18
N THR A 352 -15.75 -40.04 -5.01
CA THR A 352 -15.55 -38.94 -4.06
C THR A 352 -14.62 -37.87 -4.64
N LEU A 353 -13.44 -38.23 -5.12
CA LEU A 353 -12.44 -37.28 -5.62
C LEU A 353 -12.93 -36.48 -6.85
N PRO A 354 -13.53 -37.10 -7.89
CA PRO A 354 -14.06 -36.33 -9.02
C PRO A 354 -15.19 -35.38 -8.63
N LEU A 355 -16.08 -35.78 -7.73
CA LEU A 355 -17.17 -34.93 -7.25
C LEU A 355 -16.67 -33.76 -6.39
N THR A 356 -15.56 -33.93 -5.67
CA THR A 356 -14.93 -32.86 -4.87
C THR A 356 -14.01 -31.95 -5.69
N MET A 357 -13.64 -32.32 -6.92
CA MET A 357 -12.66 -31.58 -7.72
C MET A 357 -12.99 -30.08 -7.92
N PRO A 358 -14.25 -29.69 -8.23
CA PRO A 358 -14.61 -28.26 -8.30
C PRO A 358 -14.37 -27.53 -6.96
N GLY A 359 -14.65 -28.20 -5.83
CA GLY A 359 -14.36 -27.69 -4.49
C GLY A 359 -12.86 -27.57 -4.19
N ILE A 360 -12.07 -28.55 -4.63
CA ILE A 360 -10.60 -28.52 -4.51
C ILE A 360 -10.03 -27.32 -5.28
N LEU A 361 -10.46 -27.12 -6.53
CA LEU A 361 -10.02 -25.98 -7.33
C LEU A 361 -10.45 -24.66 -6.72
N SER A 362 -11.68 -24.53 -6.25
CA SER A 362 -12.18 -23.32 -5.58
C SER A 362 -11.40 -23.02 -4.32
N SER A 363 -11.11 -24.03 -3.49
CA SER A 363 -10.31 -23.92 -2.28
C SER A 363 -8.88 -23.50 -2.60
N TRP A 364 -8.28 -24.11 -3.62
CA TRP A 364 -6.93 -23.77 -4.08
C TRP A 364 -6.85 -22.32 -4.54
N LEU A 365 -7.77 -21.85 -5.37
CA LEU A 365 -7.83 -20.47 -5.84
C LEU A 365 -8.05 -19.49 -4.68
N LEU A 366 -8.91 -19.84 -3.72
CA LEU A 366 -9.16 -19.02 -2.55
C LEU A 366 -7.90 -18.86 -1.71
N VAL A 367 -7.16 -19.93 -1.43
CA VAL A 367 -5.89 -19.86 -0.70
C VAL A 367 -4.83 -19.13 -1.50
N PHE A 368 -4.75 -19.36 -2.81
CA PHE A 368 -3.82 -18.68 -3.70
C PHE A 368 -4.00 -17.15 -3.66
N THR A 369 -5.23 -16.69 -3.81
CA THR A 369 -5.54 -15.24 -3.76
C THR A 369 -5.27 -14.64 -2.39
N ASN A 370 -5.57 -15.36 -1.29
CA ASN A 370 -5.24 -14.93 0.06
C ASN A 370 -3.73 -14.87 0.29
N SER A 371 -2.95 -15.81 -0.27
CA SER A 371 -1.49 -15.80 -0.18
C SER A 371 -0.87 -14.60 -0.92
N LEU A 372 -1.41 -14.23 -2.09
CA LEU A 372 -0.96 -13.04 -2.82
C LEU A 372 -1.28 -11.74 -2.08
N ALA A 373 -2.42 -11.70 -1.40
CA ALA A 373 -2.86 -10.54 -0.62
C ALA A 373 -2.20 -10.46 0.77
N ASP A 374 -1.53 -11.51 1.20
CA ASP A 374 -0.89 -11.54 2.52
C ASP A 374 0.33 -10.61 2.54
N PHE A 375 0.25 -9.64 3.44
CA PHE A 375 1.32 -8.68 3.70
C PHE A 375 2.06 -8.99 5.01
N ALA A 376 1.31 -9.47 6.02
CA ALA A 376 1.79 -9.59 7.39
C ALA A 376 2.94 -10.60 7.54
N ASN A 377 2.78 -11.79 6.97
CA ASN A 377 3.79 -12.84 7.03
C ASN A 377 5.05 -12.47 6.22
N PRO A 378 4.94 -12.01 4.94
CA PRO A 378 6.10 -11.62 4.18
C PRO A 378 6.88 -10.43 4.76
N LEU A 379 6.21 -9.45 5.37
CA LEU A 379 6.89 -8.32 6.00
C LEU A 379 7.94 -8.75 7.04
N LEU A 380 7.65 -9.83 7.77
CA LEU A 380 8.52 -10.31 8.85
C LEU A 380 9.49 -11.42 8.42
N LEU A 381 9.11 -12.26 7.45
CA LEU A 381 9.84 -13.49 7.11
C LEU A 381 10.42 -13.52 5.69
N SER A 382 10.15 -12.55 4.82
CA SER A 382 10.65 -12.58 3.45
C SER A 382 12.19 -12.59 3.36
N GLY A 383 12.87 -11.86 4.23
CA GLY A 383 14.33 -11.73 4.16
C GLY A 383 14.75 -11.13 2.82
N SER A 384 15.52 -11.88 2.03
CA SER A 384 15.91 -11.50 0.65
C SER A 384 14.90 -11.94 -0.42
N PHE A 385 13.88 -12.72 -0.07
CA PHE A 385 12.86 -13.20 -0.99
C PHE A 385 11.80 -12.11 -1.19
N ARG A 386 11.65 -11.65 -2.43
CA ARG A 386 10.78 -10.51 -2.76
C ARG A 386 9.37 -10.96 -3.09
N VAL A 387 8.38 -10.22 -2.59
CA VAL A 387 6.95 -10.40 -2.90
C VAL A 387 6.29 -9.06 -3.17
N LEU A 388 5.26 -9.05 -4.02
CA LEU A 388 4.58 -7.83 -4.45
C LEU A 388 3.95 -7.04 -3.32
N SER A 389 3.33 -7.71 -2.34
CA SER A 389 2.68 -7.05 -1.21
C SER A 389 3.64 -6.20 -0.38
N VAL A 390 4.87 -6.66 -0.16
CA VAL A 390 5.90 -5.92 0.57
C VAL A 390 6.52 -4.84 -0.30
N GLU A 391 6.81 -5.11 -1.58
CA GLU A 391 7.35 -4.09 -2.51
C GLU A 391 6.36 -2.93 -2.69
N SER A 392 5.06 -3.23 -2.86
CA SER A 392 4.01 -2.22 -2.94
C SER A 392 3.97 -1.33 -1.69
N TYR A 393 4.07 -1.92 -0.51
CA TYR A 393 4.13 -1.18 0.75
C TYR A 393 5.38 -0.26 0.82
N ILE A 394 6.55 -0.75 0.42
CA ILE A 394 7.79 0.03 0.41
C ILE A 394 7.69 1.21 -0.58
N GLU A 395 7.10 1.00 -1.76
CA GLU A 395 6.90 2.06 -2.76
C GLU A 395 5.99 3.17 -2.21
N VAL A 396 4.89 2.80 -1.55
CA VAL A 396 3.94 3.77 -0.99
C VAL A 396 4.53 4.50 0.22
N THR A 397 5.09 3.77 1.19
CA THR A 397 5.47 4.34 2.49
C THR A 397 6.93 4.79 2.55
N GLY A 398 7.83 4.11 1.87
CA GLY A 398 9.26 4.38 1.90
C GLY A 398 9.71 5.37 0.83
N MET A 399 9.18 5.25 -0.39
CA MET A 399 9.59 6.04 -1.54
C MET A 399 8.55 7.08 -1.97
N ASN A 400 7.39 7.13 -1.33
CA ASN A 400 6.25 8.00 -1.65
C ASN A 400 5.82 7.93 -3.14
N ARG A 401 5.96 6.75 -3.76
CA ARG A 401 5.60 6.48 -5.15
C ARG A 401 4.25 5.77 -5.23
N LEU A 402 3.17 6.53 -5.02
CA LEU A 402 1.81 5.98 -4.95
C LEU A 402 1.41 5.22 -6.22
N GLY A 403 1.80 5.72 -7.41
CA GLY A 403 1.48 5.06 -8.67
C GLY A 403 2.15 3.70 -8.88
N ASN A 404 3.37 3.51 -8.37
CA ASN A 404 4.09 2.24 -8.49
C ASN A 404 3.62 1.22 -7.44
N GLY A 405 3.11 1.69 -6.30
CA GLY A 405 2.61 0.84 -5.23
C GLY A 405 1.13 0.46 -5.38
N ALA A 406 0.37 1.17 -6.22
CA ALA A 406 -1.03 0.89 -6.52
C ALA A 406 -1.19 -0.27 -7.50
#